data_552cb829f3949595cec906b032a46074
#
_entry.id   552cb829f3949595cec906b032a46074
#
_cell.length_a   1.000
_cell.length_b   1.000
_cell.length_c   1.000
_cell.angle_alpha   90.00
_cell.angle_beta   90.00
_cell.angle_gamma   90.00
#
_symmetry.space_group_name_H-M   'P 1'
#
loop_
_entity.id
_entity.type
_entity.pdbx_description
1 polymer ?
#
loop_
_entity_poly.entity_id
_entity_poly.type
_entity_poly.pdbx_seq_one_letter_code
_entity_poly.pdbx_strand_id
1 'polypeptide(L)'
;MTERGLRVTLLGTGVPIPSPDRFGPCTLVEAGGQKFLIDAGRGATIRLYQLKLPIGRIDVQLLTHYHSDHTSGVPDVWLTGWLESYFGTRKTPYRVIGPTGARELIDNLERAYALDIKIRVADEHLPLSGVATDVTEFDHDGTVYEKDGVKVIAFEVDHGDLIKPCYGYRFEYRGHSAVFSSDTRYNKNVIKYGAGADLLVHEVAIAAPELMKEAYVRRIIGHHTTPREAGRIFAQTKPGLAAFTHIVQLGSGQIPPPTIDDIIAETRQAYDGPLVVGEDLMAFDIGETVSVQRYQTPISSSK
;
A
#
# COMPACT_ATOMS: atom_id res chain seq x y z
N MET A 1 -0.25 26.59 -10.68
CA MET A 1 0.01 25.28 -10.00
C MET A 1 0.58 24.37 -11.06
N THR A 2 1.86 24.01 -10.98
CA THR A 2 2.45 23.01 -11.87
C THR A 2 1.65 21.73 -11.68
N GLU A 3 1.05 21.23 -12.75
CA GLU A 3 0.34 19.94 -12.74
C GLU A 3 1.34 18.86 -12.29
N ARG A 4 1.14 18.37 -11.07
CA ARG A 4 1.98 17.29 -10.54
C ARG A 4 1.81 16.08 -11.44
N GLY A 5 2.92 15.42 -11.77
CA GLY A 5 2.95 14.14 -12.45
C GLY A 5 2.36 13.01 -11.59
N LEU A 6 2.79 11.79 -11.81
CA LEU A 6 2.50 10.65 -10.95
C LEU A 6 3.44 10.70 -9.73
N ARG A 7 2.84 10.70 -8.53
CA ARG A 7 3.58 10.65 -7.26
C ARG A 7 3.11 9.49 -6.41
N VAL A 8 4.07 8.79 -5.81
CA VAL A 8 3.83 7.67 -4.89
C VAL A 8 4.45 8.01 -3.55
N THR A 9 3.73 7.76 -2.45
CA THR A 9 4.27 7.90 -1.08
C THR A 9 3.95 6.65 -0.28
N LEU A 10 4.98 6.00 0.25
CA LEU A 10 4.83 4.85 1.15
C LEU A 10 4.43 5.36 2.53
N LEU A 11 3.16 5.24 2.91
CA LEU A 11 2.68 5.67 4.22
C LEU A 11 3.08 4.69 5.31
N GLY A 12 3.11 3.40 5.00
CA GLY A 12 3.54 2.34 5.88
C GLY A 12 4.21 1.22 5.10
N THR A 13 5.35 0.77 5.57
CA THR A 13 6.21 -0.24 4.95
C THR A 13 6.38 -1.48 5.82
N GLY A 14 5.63 -1.54 6.94
CA GLY A 14 5.67 -2.62 7.92
C GLY A 14 4.78 -3.80 7.53
N VAL A 15 4.58 -4.67 8.50
CA VAL A 15 3.98 -6.00 8.42
C VAL A 15 2.98 -6.18 9.56
N PRO A 16 2.32 -7.35 9.75
CA PRO A 16 1.38 -7.57 10.85
C PRO A 16 1.94 -7.26 12.25
N ILE A 17 3.25 -7.46 12.44
CA ILE A 17 3.93 -7.16 13.72
C ILE A 17 4.02 -5.64 13.90
N PRO A 18 3.49 -5.07 14.99
CA PRO A 18 3.53 -3.64 15.20
C PRO A 18 4.96 -3.12 15.42
N SER A 19 5.28 -2.02 14.77
CA SER A 19 6.54 -1.30 14.94
C SER A 19 6.27 0.20 15.01
N PRO A 20 6.99 0.96 15.84
CA PRO A 20 6.92 2.41 15.84
C PRO A 20 7.57 3.02 14.59
N ASP A 21 8.51 2.32 13.96
CA ASP A 21 9.32 2.83 12.85
C ASP A 21 8.67 2.53 11.49
N ARG A 22 7.93 1.40 11.39
CA ARG A 22 7.24 0.96 10.18
C ARG A 22 5.78 0.67 10.48
N PHE A 23 4.89 1.51 9.99
CA PHE A 23 3.45 1.31 10.15
C PHE A 23 2.93 0.25 9.18
N GLY A 24 1.69 -0.19 9.39
CA GLY A 24 1.06 -1.21 8.54
C GLY A 24 0.99 -0.78 7.07
N PRO A 25 0.95 -1.75 6.14
CA PRO A 25 1.01 -1.49 4.69
C PRO A 25 -0.02 -0.47 4.25
N CYS A 26 0.45 0.61 3.65
CA CYS A 26 -0.40 1.65 3.06
C CYS A 26 0.42 2.50 2.10
N THR A 27 -0.08 2.70 0.90
CA THR A 27 0.58 3.54 -0.11
C THR A 27 -0.38 4.58 -0.66
N LEU A 28 0.05 5.83 -0.69
CA LEU A 28 -0.65 6.93 -1.34
C LEU A 28 -0.14 7.10 -2.76
N VAL A 29 -1.06 7.12 -3.73
CA VAL A 29 -0.77 7.49 -5.12
C VAL A 29 -1.54 8.75 -5.47
N GLU A 30 -0.84 9.75 -5.98
CA GLU A 30 -1.41 11.02 -6.45
C GLU A 30 -1.20 11.13 -7.97
N ALA A 31 -2.28 11.21 -8.73
CA ALA A 31 -2.27 11.33 -10.18
C ALA A 31 -3.53 12.05 -10.67
N GLY A 32 -3.42 12.91 -11.68
CA GLY A 32 -4.58 13.58 -12.29
C GLY A 32 -5.41 14.42 -11.30
N GLY A 33 -4.79 14.94 -10.24
CA GLY A 33 -5.49 15.67 -9.17
C GLY A 33 -6.23 14.77 -8.18
N GLN A 34 -6.18 13.45 -8.35
CA GLN A 34 -6.84 12.45 -7.54
C GLN A 34 -5.85 11.77 -6.58
N LYS A 35 -6.37 11.25 -5.47
CA LYS A 35 -5.62 10.57 -4.41
C LYS A 35 -6.19 9.19 -4.17
N PHE A 36 -5.34 8.20 -4.32
CA PHE A 36 -5.66 6.79 -4.12
C PHE A 36 -4.88 6.27 -2.91
N LEU A 37 -5.54 5.53 -2.03
CA LEU A 37 -4.85 4.71 -1.04
C LEU A 37 -4.87 3.25 -1.50
N ILE A 38 -3.70 2.62 -1.60
CA ILE A 38 -3.58 1.18 -1.74
C ILE A 38 -3.39 0.63 -0.34
N ASP A 39 -4.36 -0.14 0.11
CA ASP A 39 -4.54 -0.63 1.46
C ASP A 39 -4.60 0.49 2.53
N ALA A 40 -4.99 0.12 3.73
CA ALA A 40 -4.95 0.99 4.90
C ALA A 40 -4.61 0.14 6.12
N GLY A 41 -3.35 -0.08 6.33
CA GLY A 41 -2.84 -0.74 7.51
C GLY A 41 -2.88 0.17 8.74
N ARG A 42 -2.45 -0.38 9.87
CA ARG A 42 -2.43 0.33 11.16
C ARG A 42 -1.65 1.63 11.06
N GLY A 43 -2.31 2.74 11.42
CA GLY A 43 -1.70 4.06 11.50
C GLY A 43 -1.69 4.86 10.19
N ALA A 44 -2.40 4.42 9.15
CA ALA A 44 -2.53 5.14 7.88
C ALA A 44 -2.95 6.61 8.08
N THR A 45 -3.95 6.87 8.92
CA THR A 45 -4.43 8.23 9.24
C THR A 45 -3.36 9.09 9.91
N ILE A 46 -2.53 8.52 10.78
CA ILE A 46 -1.42 9.23 11.44
C ILE A 46 -0.38 9.67 10.39
N ARG A 47 -0.06 8.81 9.43
CA ARG A 47 0.88 9.14 8.34
C ARG A 47 0.32 10.19 7.39
N LEU A 48 -0.97 10.13 7.06
CA LEU A 48 -1.66 11.19 6.30
C LEU A 48 -1.61 12.54 7.06
N TYR A 49 -1.84 12.51 8.37
CA TYR A 49 -1.73 13.69 9.23
C TYR A 49 -0.31 14.30 9.20
N GLN A 50 0.74 13.48 9.31
CA GLN A 50 2.13 13.93 9.24
C GLN A 50 2.46 14.62 7.91
N LEU A 51 1.87 14.14 6.79
CA LEU A 51 1.96 14.79 5.48
C LEU A 51 1.10 16.05 5.34
N LYS A 52 0.32 16.39 6.37
CA LYS A 52 -0.68 17.47 6.32
C LYS A 52 -1.70 17.28 5.20
N LEU A 53 -2.00 16.05 4.86
CA LEU A 53 -2.96 15.69 3.83
C LEU A 53 -4.31 15.41 4.49
N PRO A 54 -5.36 16.18 4.16
CA PRO A 54 -6.69 15.94 4.71
C PRO A 54 -7.22 14.57 4.30
N ILE A 55 -7.59 13.74 5.28
CA ILE A 55 -8.07 12.37 5.08
C ILE A 55 -9.36 12.34 4.25
N GLY A 56 -10.21 13.35 4.43
CA GLY A 56 -11.43 13.52 3.62
C GLY A 56 -11.19 13.79 2.13
N ARG A 57 -9.93 13.99 1.72
CA ARG A 57 -9.53 14.21 0.32
C ARG A 57 -9.01 12.96 -0.37
N ILE A 58 -9.10 11.80 0.26
CA ILE A 58 -8.85 10.53 -0.42
C ILE A 58 -10.05 10.24 -1.32
N ASP A 59 -9.79 10.09 -2.62
CA ASP A 59 -10.82 9.90 -3.65
C ASP A 59 -11.20 8.43 -3.80
N VAL A 60 -10.22 7.51 -3.65
CA VAL A 60 -10.42 6.07 -3.83
C VAL A 60 -9.54 5.28 -2.85
N GLN A 61 -10.16 4.36 -2.12
CA GLN A 61 -9.48 3.28 -1.40
C GLN A 61 -9.40 2.05 -2.31
N LEU A 62 -8.20 1.56 -2.56
CA LEU A 62 -7.95 0.29 -3.24
C LEU A 62 -7.59 -0.77 -2.20
N LEU A 63 -8.13 -1.97 -2.32
CA LEU A 63 -7.78 -3.10 -1.47
C LEU A 63 -7.06 -4.16 -2.30
N THR A 64 -5.94 -4.68 -1.80
CA THR A 64 -5.18 -5.74 -2.47
C THR A 64 -5.70 -7.12 -2.08
N HIS A 65 -5.89 -7.36 -0.79
CA HIS A 65 -6.42 -8.57 -0.16
C HIS A 65 -6.93 -8.28 1.26
N TYR A 66 -7.33 -9.30 2.03
CA TYR A 66 -8.09 -9.10 3.27
C TYR A 66 -7.33 -9.46 4.56
N HIS A 67 -6.00 -9.54 4.55
CA HIS A 67 -5.25 -9.61 5.80
C HIS A 67 -5.46 -8.34 6.65
N SER A 68 -5.46 -8.53 7.96
CA SER A 68 -5.80 -7.46 8.90
C SER A 68 -4.81 -6.31 8.91
N ASP A 69 -3.54 -6.57 8.61
CA ASP A 69 -2.53 -5.51 8.51
C ASP A 69 -2.73 -4.60 7.29
N HIS A 70 -3.42 -5.06 6.24
CA HIS A 70 -3.81 -4.28 5.07
C HIS A 70 -5.15 -3.55 5.24
N THR A 71 -6.00 -4.00 6.16
CA THR A 71 -7.39 -3.51 6.26
C THR A 71 -7.75 -2.86 7.59
N SER A 72 -6.94 -3.03 8.65
CA SER A 72 -7.27 -2.56 10.00
C SER A 72 -7.44 -1.04 10.13
N GLY A 73 -6.85 -0.25 9.25
CA GLY A 73 -6.98 1.20 9.20
C GLY A 73 -8.11 1.70 8.30
N VAL A 74 -8.77 0.83 7.52
CA VAL A 74 -9.87 1.22 6.62
C VAL A 74 -10.99 1.97 7.35
N PRO A 75 -11.51 1.48 8.49
CA PRO A 75 -12.56 2.21 9.22
C PRO A 75 -12.08 3.54 9.77
N ASP A 76 -10.80 3.66 10.15
CA ASP A 76 -10.23 4.91 10.63
C ASP A 76 -10.14 5.95 9.49
N VAL A 77 -9.67 5.58 8.30
CA VAL A 77 -9.66 6.45 7.11
C VAL A 77 -11.09 6.86 6.72
N TRP A 78 -12.01 5.90 6.72
CA TRP A 78 -13.42 6.12 6.37
C TRP A 78 -14.08 7.12 7.31
N LEU A 79 -14.07 6.85 8.61
CA LEU A 79 -14.81 7.63 9.62
C LEU A 79 -14.11 8.98 9.90
N THR A 80 -12.79 9.00 10.08
CA THR A 80 -12.05 10.25 10.32
C THR A 80 -12.16 11.20 9.12
N GLY A 81 -12.17 10.67 7.90
CA GLY A 81 -12.39 11.48 6.70
C GLY A 81 -13.76 12.15 6.61
N TRP A 82 -14.77 11.65 7.31
CA TRP A 82 -16.12 12.19 7.37
C TRP A 82 -16.29 13.31 8.41
N LEU A 83 -15.51 13.30 9.48
CA LEU A 83 -15.64 14.23 10.60
C LEU A 83 -15.54 15.69 10.16
N GLU A 84 -16.25 16.61 10.83
CA GLU A 84 -16.14 18.03 10.60
C GLU A 84 -14.87 18.58 11.26
N SER A 85 -13.78 18.53 10.51
CA SER A 85 -12.47 19.02 10.92
C SER A 85 -11.67 19.42 9.69
N TYR A 86 -10.57 20.14 9.87
CA TYR A 86 -9.67 20.46 8.75
C TYR A 86 -9.03 19.20 8.09
N PHE A 87 -9.10 18.05 8.74
CA PHE A 87 -8.66 16.75 8.19
C PHE A 87 -9.77 15.94 7.53
N GLY A 88 -11.01 16.17 7.90
CA GLY A 88 -12.16 15.42 7.43
C GLY A 88 -12.90 16.15 6.31
N THR A 89 -14.19 16.40 6.58
CA THR A 89 -15.13 17.13 5.71
C THR A 89 -15.50 16.44 4.40
N ARG A 90 -15.34 15.11 4.31
CA ARG A 90 -15.86 14.38 3.16
C ARG A 90 -17.39 14.45 3.11
N LYS A 91 -17.91 14.89 1.98
CA LYS A 91 -19.36 15.06 1.72
C LYS A 91 -19.89 14.12 0.64
N THR A 92 -19.01 13.34 0.04
CA THR A 92 -19.32 12.32 -0.96
C THR A 92 -19.12 10.92 -0.37
N PRO A 93 -19.71 9.87 -0.95
CA PRO A 93 -19.46 8.51 -0.49
C PRO A 93 -17.98 8.14 -0.45
N TYR A 94 -17.60 7.35 0.52
CA TYR A 94 -16.26 6.73 0.58
C TYR A 94 -16.18 5.64 -0.48
N ARG A 95 -15.40 5.90 -1.52
CA ARG A 95 -15.26 4.96 -2.63
C ARG A 95 -14.20 3.92 -2.34
N VAL A 96 -14.60 2.66 -2.44
CA VAL A 96 -13.73 1.49 -2.27
C VAL A 96 -13.76 0.66 -3.55
N ILE A 97 -12.59 0.30 -4.05
CA ILE A 97 -12.43 -0.66 -5.14
C ILE A 97 -11.56 -1.79 -4.62
N GLY A 98 -12.03 -3.02 -4.72
CA GLY A 98 -11.31 -4.19 -4.22
C GLY A 98 -11.75 -5.46 -4.90
N PRO A 99 -11.01 -6.56 -4.72
CA PRO A 99 -11.44 -7.86 -5.21
C PRO A 99 -12.71 -8.34 -4.49
N THR A 100 -13.32 -9.40 -4.99
CA THR A 100 -14.48 -10.03 -4.35
C THR A 100 -14.26 -10.20 -2.84
N GLY A 101 -15.23 -9.75 -2.03
CA GLY A 101 -15.17 -9.67 -0.57
C GLY A 101 -15.05 -8.23 -0.02
N ALA A 102 -14.77 -7.24 -0.87
CA ALA A 102 -14.70 -5.83 -0.45
C ALA A 102 -16.06 -5.33 0.06
N ARG A 103 -17.15 -5.71 -0.61
CA ARG A 103 -18.52 -5.40 -0.18
C ARG A 103 -18.81 -5.97 1.19
N GLU A 104 -18.50 -7.24 1.41
CA GLU A 104 -18.74 -7.90 2.69
C GLU A 104 -17.96 -7.23 3.83
N LEU A 105 -16.68 -6.90 3.60
CA LEU A 105 -15.85 -6.18 4.56
C LEU A 105 -16.50 -4.84 4.94
N ILE A 106 -16.86 -4.02 3.95
CA ILE A 106 -17.41 -2.68 4.18
C ILE A 106 -18.78 -2.74 4.85
N ASP A 107 -19.68 -3.62 4.40
CA ASP A 107 -21.01 -3.79 5.02
C ASP A 107 -20.89 -4.21 6.50
N ASN A 108 -19.90 -5.03 6.85
CA ASN A 108 -19.65 -5.42 8.24
C ASN A 108 -19.04 -4.27 9.06
N LEU A 109 -18.20 -3.44 8.47
CA LEU A 109 -17.69 -2.22 9.12
C LEU A 109 -18.84 -1.21 9.36
N GLU A 110 -19.73 -1.01 8.40
CA GLU A 110 -20.92 -0.16 8.60
C GLU A 110 -21.77 -0.64 9.77
N ARG A 111 -21.99 -1.94 9.89
CA ARG A 111 -22.72 -2.53 11.05
C ARG A 111 -21.96 -2.34 12.36
N ALA A 112 -20.64 -2.53 12.35
CA ALA A 112 -19.81 -2.38 13.54
C ALA A 112 -19.83 -0.94 14.09
N TYR A 113 -19.86 0.06 13.20
CA TYR A 113 -19.83 1.48 13.56
C TYR A 113 -21.21 2.16 13.50
N ALA A 114 -22.30 1.41 13.33
CA ALA A 114 -23.66 1.96 13.21
C ALA A 114 -24.04 2.86 14.38
N LEU A 115 -23.60 2.55 15.60
CA LEU A 115 -23.89 3.37 16.79
C LEU A 115 -23.13 4.70 16.74
N ASP A 116 -21.84 4.71 16.40
CA ASP A 116 -21.05 5.93 16.23
C ASP A 116 -21.65 6.84 15.15
N ILE A 117 -21.99 6.26 14.00
CA ILE A 117 -22.63 6.99 12.90
C ILE A 117 -23.95 7.63 13.37
N LYS A 118 -24.81 6.88 14.06
CA LYS A 118 -26.07 7.40 14.58
C LYS A 118 -25.87 8.57 15.55
N ILE A 119 -24.90 8.45 16.46
CA ILE A 119 -24.57 9.51 17.43
C ILE A 119 -24.11 10.77 16.68
N ARG A 120 -23.16 10.67 15.77
CA ARG A 120 -22.61 11.83 15.05
C ARG A 120 -23.61 12.52 14.14
N VAL A 121 -24.50 11.77 13.51
CA VAL A 121 -25.59 12.35 12.72
C VAL A 121 -26.57 13.13 13.62
N ALA A 122 -26.89 12.59 14.80
CA ALA A 122 -27.83 13.23 15.70
C ALA A 122 -27.25 14.43 16.46
N ASP A 123 -26.02 14.34 16.91
CA ASP A 123 -25.35 15.33 17.78
C ASP A 123 -24.55 16.36 16.96
N GLU A 124 -23.72 15.89 16.03
CA GLU A 124 -22.85 16.76 15.25
C GLU A 124 -23.47 17.18 13.90
N HIS A 125 -24.67 16.69 13.56
CA HIS A 125 -25.38 16.95 12.31
C HIS A 125 -24.58 16.65 11.03
N LEU A 126 -23.67 15.66 11.11
CA LEU A 126 -22.84 15.28 9.97
C LEU A 126 -23.68 14.71 8.82
N PRO A 127 -23.37 15.05 7.56
CA PRO A 127 -24.14 14.60 6.42
C PRO A 127 -23.97 13.10 6.17
N LEU A 128 -25.07 12.36 6.03
CA LEU A 128 -25.06 10.93 5.70
C LEU A 128 -24.33 10.61 4.39
N SER A 129 -24.32 11.56 3.44
CA SER A 129 -23.58 11.39 2.18
C SER A 129 -22.09 11.20 2.38
N GLY A 130 -21.50 11.78 3.43
CA GLY A 130 -20.07 11.70 3.71
C GLY A 130 -19.64 10.38 4.36
N VAL A 131 -20.57 9.67 5.04
CA VAL A 131 -20.31 8.35 5.63
C VAL A 131 -20.80 7.20 4.75
N ALA A 132 -21.66 7.48 3.78
CA ALA A 132 -22.07 6.48 2.80
C ALA A 132 -20.85 5.86 2.09
N THR A 133 -20.98 4.62 1.66
CA THR A 133 -19.94 3.90 0.94
C THR A 133 -20.34 3.63 -0.52
N ASP A 134 -19.35 3.61 -1.41
CA ASP A 134 -19.51 3.24 -2.82
C ASP A 134 -18.46 2.17 -3.14
N VAL A 135 -18.87 0.90 -3.14
CA VAL A 135 -17.96 -0.25 -3.29
C VAL A 135 -18.10 -0.86 -4.67
N THR A 136 -16.98 -0.96 -5.36
CA THR A 136 -16.86 -1.68 -6.63
C THR A 136 -15.97 -2.89 -6.44
N GLU A 137 -16.46 -4.08 -6.82
CA GLU A 137 -15.70 -5.32 -6.78
C GLU A 137 -15.24 -5.75 -8.17
N PHE A 138 -14.12 -6.45 -8.22
CA PHE A 138 -13.62 -7.12 -9.41
C PHE A 138 -13.09 -8.52 -9.05
N ASP A 139 -13.00 -9.42 -10.05
CA ASP A 139 -12.61 -10.83 -9.89
C ASP A 139 -11.63 -11.32 -10.97
N HIS A 140 -11.08 -10.42 -11.78
CA HIS A 140 -10.17 -10.74 -12.88
C HIS A 140 -9.18 -9.61 -13.15
N ASP A 141 -8.12 -9.91 -13.87
CA ASP A 141 -7.15 -8.91 -14.35
C ASP A 141 -7.82 -7.91 -15.29
N GLY A 142 -7.54 -6.63 -15.10
CA GLY A 142 -8.06 -5.60 -16.00
C GLY A 142 -8.10 -4.21 -15.40
N THR A 143 -8.63 -3.27 -16.18
CA THR A 143 -8.82 -1.89 -15.74
C THR A 143 -9.95 -1.81 -14.71
N VAL A 144 -9.63 -1.39 -13.49
CA VAL A 144 -10.58 -1.25 -12.38
C VAL A 144 -10.95 0.21 -12.11
N TYR A 145 -10.18 1.15 -12.67
CA TYR A 145 -10.46 2.59 -12.62
C TYR A 145 -9.87 3.29 -13.83
N GLU A 146 -10.66 4.19 -14.43
CA GLU A 146 -10.19 5.06 -15.52
C GLU A 146 -10.94 6.39 -15.48
N LYS A 147 -10.24 7.47 -15.17
CA LYS A 147 -10.81 8.82 -15.11
C LYS A 147 -9.72 9.88 -15.15
N ASP A 148 -9.98 11.01 -15.81
CA ASP A 148 -9.09 12.19 -15.88
C ASP A 148 -7.65 11.85 -16.30
N GLY A 149 -7.50 10.86 -17.22
CA GLY A 149 -6.23 10.38 -17.74
C GLY A 149 -5.47 9.43 -16.79
N VAL A 150 -6.00 9.15 -15.61
CA VAL A 150 -5.47 8.12 -14.70
C VAL A 150 -6.12 6.80 -15.03
N LYS A 151 -5.31 5.76 -15.21
CA LYS A 151 -5.77 4.39 -15.39
C LYS A 151 -5.14 3.50 -14.31
N VAL A 152 -5.98 2.68 -13.67
CA VAL A 152 -5.55 1.67 -12.70
C VAL A 152 -5.94 0.29 -13.20
N ILE A 153 -4.95 -0.58 -13.31
CA ILE A 153 -5.10 -1.98 -13.73
C ILE A 153 -4.82 -2.85 -12.51
N ALA A 154 -5.76 -3.73 -12.16
CA ALA A 154 -5.53 -4.80 -11.18
C ALA A 154 -5.01 -6.05 -11.89
N PHE A 155 -4.15 -6.80 -11.24
CA PHE A 155 -3.66 -8.10 -11.73
C PHE A 155 -3.49 -9.09 -10.59
N GLU A 156 -3.95 -10.32 -10.79
CA GLU A 156 -3.89 -11.38 -9.79
C GLU A 156 -2.44 -11.72 -9.45
N VAL A 157 -2.18 -11.91 -8.16
CA VAL A 157 -0.89 -12.38 -7.62
C VAL A 157 -1.12 -13.58 -6.71
N ASP A 158 -0.04 -14.27 -6.33
CA ASP A 158 -0.10 -15.51 -5.57
C ASP A 158 0.48 -15.34 -4.17
N HIS A 159 -0.35 -15.04 -3.20
CA HIS A 159 0.06 -14.92 -1.79
C HIS A 159 -0.08 -16.26 -1.01
N GLY A 160 -0.45 -17.31 -1.67
CA GLY A 160 -0.63 -18.65 -1.10
C GLY A 160 -1.97 -19.29 -1.46
N ASP A 161 -2.08 -20.57 -1.26
CA ASP A 161 -3.23 -21.34 -1.76
C ASP A 161 -4.56 -20.97 -1.09
N LEU A 162 -4.50 -20.48 0.16
CA LEU A 162 -5.67 -20.10 0.96
C LEU A 162 -5.86 -18.58 1.08
N ILE A 163 -4.88 -17.77 0.65
CA ILE A 163 -4.95 -16.32 0.74
C ILE A 163 -5.40 -15.76 -0.60
N LYS A 164 -6.71 -15.86 -0.83
CA LYS A 164 -7.36 -15.45 -2.08
C LYS A 164 -8.67 -14.73 -1.79
N PRO A 165 -9.01 -13.71 -2.59
CA PRO A 165 -8.24 -13.15 -3.71
C PRO A 165 -7.06 -12.27 -3.25
N CYS A 166 -6.04 -12.11 -4.12
CA CYS A 166 -4.94 -11.18 -3.90
C CYS A 166 -4.50 -10.54 -5.23
N TYR A 167 -4.37 -9.22 -5.25
CA TYR A 167 -4.10 -8.45 -6.47
C TYR A 167 -3.03 -7.38 -6.25
N GLY A 168 -2.15 -7.24 -7.25
CA GLY A 168 -1.30 -6.07 -7.42
C GLY A 168 -1.99 -5.01 -8.27
N TYR A 169 -1.40 -3.81 -8.32
CA TYR A 169 -1.93 -2.69 -9.11
C TYR A 169 -0.86 -2.07 -10.01
N ARG A 170 -1.26 -1.68 -11.22
CA ARG A 170 -0.49 -0.83 -12.11
C ARG A 170 -1.25 0.48 -12.34
N PHE A 171 -0.62 1.59 -12.01
CA PHE A 171 -1.08 2.95 -12.34
C PHE A 171 -0.41 3.43 -13.60
N GLU A 172 -1.19 4.06 -14.47
CA GLU A 172 -0.70 4.73 -15.67
C GLU A 172 -1.24 6.16 -15.68
N TYR A 173 -0.37 7.13 -15.90
CA TYR A 173 -0.74 8.54 -16.04
C TYR A 173 0.28 9.29 -16.88
N ARG A 174 -0.16 9.94 -17.97
CA ARG A 174 0.67 10.76 -18.87
C ARG A 174 1.92 10.07 -19.39
N GLY A 175 1.83 8.80 -19.73
CA GLY A 175 2.95 8.01 -20.24
C GLY A 175 3.88 7.45 -19.16
N HIS A 176 3.64 7.76 -17.89
CA HIS A 176 4.36 7.22 -16.75
C HIS A 176 3.58 6.10 -16.05
N SER A 177 4.31 5.25 -15.31
CA SER A 177 3.71 4.11 -14.63
C SER A 177 4.37 3.79 -13.28
N ALA A 178 3.52 3.38 -12.32
CA ALA A 178 3.94 2.80 -11.05
C ALA A 178 3.23 1.46 -10.84
N VAL A 179 3.97 0.45 -10.40
CA VAL A 179 3.46 -0.91 -10.18
C VAL A 179 3.70 -1.31 -8.73
N PHE A 180 2.70 -1.96 -8.14
CA PHE A 180 2.68 -2.42 -6.75
C PHE A 180 2.38 -3.91 -6.74
N SER A 181 3.29 -4.72 -6.19
CA SER A 181 3.16 -6.17 -6.21
C SER A 181 2.02 -6.70 -5.34
N SER A 182 1.62 -5.97 -4.28
CA SER A 182 0.95 -6.57 -3.12
C SER A 182 1.83 -7.66 -2.48
N ASP A 183 1.28 -8.41 -1.52
CA ASP A 183 1.94 -9.58 -0.96
C ASP A 183 1.86 -10.73 -1.96
N THR A 184 2.98 -11.36 -2.27
CA THR A 184 3.02 -12.39 -3.30
C THR A 184 4.29 -13.24 -3.24
N ARG A 185 4.18 -14.50 -3.59
CA ARG A 185 5.31 -15.31 -4.03
C ARG A 185 5.88 -14.75 -5.34
N TYR A 186 7.04 -15.26 -5.78
CA TYR A 186 7.54 -14.99 -7.14
C TYR A 186 6.42 -15.23 -8.17
N ASN A 187 6.01 -14.16 -8.88
CA ASN A 187 4.81 -14.19 -9.71
C ASN A 187 5.06 -13.64 -11.12
N LYS A 188 4.55 -14.37 -12.14
CA LYS A 188 4.69 -13.99 -13.55
C LYS A 188 3.85 -12.75 -13.92
N ASN A 189 2.74 -12.51 -13.24
CA ASN A 189 1.94 -11.31 -13.47
C ASN A 189 2.68 -10.05 -13.01
N VAL A 190 3.40 -10.11 -11.89
CA VAL A 190 4.27 -8.99 -11.48
C VAL A 190 5.31 -8.68 -12.58
N ILE A 191 5.88 -9.72 -13.21
CA ILE A 191 6.82 -9.52 -14.33
C ILE A 191 6.10 -8.92 -15.55
N LYS A 192 4.94 -9.46 -15.92
CA LYS A 192 4.14 -8.99 -17.07
C LYS A 192 3.72 -7.52 -16.90
N TYR A 193 3.11 -7.19 -15.77
CA TYR A 193 2.58 -5.85 -15.53
C TYR A 193 3.64 -4.85 -15.04
N GLY A 194 4.76 -5.35 -14.49
CA GLY A 194 5.91 -4.55 -14.08
C GLY A 194 6.89 -4.22 -15.21
N ALA A 195 6.75 -4.86 -16.39
CA ALA A 195 7.69 -4.67 -17.50
C ALA A 195 7.79 -3.19 -17.90
N GLY A 196 9.00 -2.62 -17.84
CA GLY A 196 9.29 -1.25 -18.23
C GLY A 196 8.59 -0.18 -17.38
N ALA A 197 8.13 -0.50 -16.17
CA ALA A 197 7.54 0.49 -15.28
C ALA A 197 8.59 1.52 -14.84
N ASP A 198 8.19 2.78 -14.67
CA ASP A 198 9.09 3.80 -14.11
C ASP A 198 9.42 3.47 -12.65
N LEU A 199 8.43 3.04 -11.87
CA LEU A 199 8.57 2.60 -10.48
C LEU A 199 7.94 1.22 -10.29
N LEU A 200 8.69 0.27 -9.71
CA LEU A 200 8.16 -1.00 -9.23
C LEU A 200 8.37 -1.11 -7.72
N VAL A 201 7.26 -1.03 -6.97
CA VAL A 201 7.22 -1.23 -5.51
C VAL A 201 6.86 -2.68 -5.23
N HIS A 202 7.74 -3.40 -4.56
CA HIS A 202 7.58 -4.83 -4.31
C HIS A 202 7.75 -5.16 -2.82
N GLU A 203 6.97 -6.11 -2.33
CA GLU A 203 7.17 -6.68 -0.99
C GLU A 203 8.44 -7.54 -0.94
N VAL A 204 8.95 -7.82 0.27
CA VAL A 204 10.09 -8.70 0.45
C VAL A 204 10.08 -9.39 1.79
N ALA A 205 10.44 -10.68 1.82
CA ALA A 205 10.55 -11.45 3.05
C ALA A 205 11.87 -12.20 3.15
N ILE A 206 12.49 -12.11 4.32
CA ILE A 206 13.72 -12.81 4.67
C ILE A 206 13.64 -13.34 6.10
N ALA A 207 14.26 -14.48 6.36
CA ALA A 207 14.37 -15.06 7.70
C ALA A 207 15.82 -15.39 8.03
N ALA A 208 16.16 -15.35 9.31
CA ALA A 208 17.43 -15.89 9.77
C ALA A 208 17.55 -17.36 9.34
N PRO A 209 18.68 -17.79 8.74
CA PRO A 209 18.85 -19.14 8.21
C PRO A 209 18.54 -20.25 9.22
N GLU A 210 18.91 -20.02 10.49
CA GLU A 210 18.69 -20.97 11.59
C GLU A 210 17.19 -21.20 11.86
N LEU A 211 16.33 -20.22 11.54
CA LEU A 211 14.88 -20.33 11.72
C LEU A 211 14.19 -21.06 10.56
N MET A 212 14.85 -21.27 9.44
CA MET A 212 14.27 -22.00 8.30
C MET A 212 13.98 -23.47 8.60
N LYS A 213 14.46 -24.02 9.71
CA LYS A 213 14.06 -25.35 10.21
C LYS A 213 12.65 -25.36 10.81
N GLU A 214 12.14 -24.19 11.23
CA GLU A 214 10.81 -24.04 11.83
C GLU A 214 9.72 -24.04 10.78
N ALA A 215 8.70 -24.87 10.97
CA ALA A 215 7.63 -25.03 9.97
C ALA A 215 6.83 -23.73 9.73
N TYR A 216 6.60 -22.93 10.80
CA TYR A 216 5.87 -21.68 10.69
C TYR A 216 6.67 -20.63 9.90
N VAL A 217 8.00 -20.57 10.06
CA VAL A 217 8.88 -19.66 9.32
C VAL A 217 8.86 -20.00 7.84
N ARG A 218 9.05 -21.29 7.49
CA ARG A 218 8.94 -21.73 6.08
C ARG A 218 7.60 -21.41 5.47
N ARG A 219 6.51 -21.50 6.24
CA ARG A 219 5.17 -21.16 5.76
C ARG A 219 5.06 -19.66 5.48
N ILE A 220 5.54 -18.80 6.38
CA ILE A 220 5.53 -17.34 6.16
C ILE A 220 6.37 -17.00 4.94
N ILE A 221 7.63 -17.42 4.88
CA ILE A 221 8.50 -17.15 3.72
C ILE A 221 7.90 -17.74 2.43
N GLY A 222 7.24 -18.89 2.51
CA GLY A 222 6.58 -19.53 1.36
C GLY A 222 5.36 -18.77 0.83
N HIS A 223 4.87 -17.74 1.51
CA HIS A 223 3.78 -16.87 1.06
C HIS A 223 4.29 -15.58 0.41
N HIS A 224 5.58 -15.30 0.49
CA HIS A 224 6.22 -14.05 0.09
C HIS A 224 7.35 -14.27 -0.91
N THR A 225 7.90 -13.18 -1.42
CA THR A 225 9.04 -13.14 -2.33
C THR A 225 10.34 -12.92 -1.55
N THR A 226 11.31 -13.81 -1.71
CA THR A 226 12.64 -13.62 -1.13
C THR A 226 13.43 -12.52 -1.85
N PRO A 227 14.45 -11.90 -1.22
CA PRO A 227 15.24 -10.84 -1.84
C PRO A 227 15.85 -11.26 -3.19
N ARG A 228 16.35 -12.48 -3.28
CA ARG A 228 16.92 -13.01 -4.53
C ARG A 228 15.88 -13.20 -5.62
N GLU A 229 14.66 -13.64 -5.27
CA GLU A 229 13.54 -13.74 -6.21
C GLU A 229 13.08 -12.37 -6.67
N ALA A 230 12.97 -11.39 -5.77
CA ALA A 230 12.70 -10.00 -6.11
C ALA A 230 13.75 -9.45 -7.08
N GLY A 231 15.03 -9.73 -6.83
CA GLY A 231 16.10 -9.39 -7.77
C GLY A 231 15.89 -9.97 -9.17
N ARG A 232 15.42 -11.22 -9.28
CA ARG A 232 15.08 -11.84 -10.57
C ARG A 232 13.88 -11.16 -11.24
N ILE A 233 12.87 -10.74 -10.48
CA ILE A 233 11.73 -9.98 -10.98
C ILE A 233 12.24 -8.63 -11.53
N PHE A 234 13.03 -7.90 -10.78
CA PHE A 234 13.59 -6.59 -11.20
C PHE A 234 14.48 -6.71 -12.43
N ALA A 235 15.30 -7.76 -12.52
CA ALA A 235 16.14 -8.00 -13.71
C ALA A 235 15.31 -8.27 -14.99
N GLN A 236 14.13 -8.88 -14.85
CA GLN A 236 13.22 -9.15 -15.95
C GLN A 236 12.34 -7.96 -16.30
N THR A 237 11.85 -7.22 -15.30
CA THR A 237 10.96 -6.06 -15.49
C THR A 237 11.71 -4.81 -15.91
N LYS A 238 12.98 -4.66 -15.53
CA LYS A 238 13.85 -3.51 -15.79
C LYS A 238 13.19 -2.18 -15.48
N PRO A 239 12.71 -1.97 -14.23
CA PRO A 239 12.06 -0.73 -13.87
C PRO A 239 13.06 0.42 -13.85
N GLY A 240 12.57 1.65 -14.03
CA GLY A 240 13.38 2.86 -13.83
C GLY A 240 13.93 2.94 -12.40
N LEU A 241 13.11 2.54 -11.41
CA LEU A 241 13.51 2.35 -10.02
C LEU A 241 12.74 1.18 -9.42
N ALA A 242 13.45 0.25 -8.76
CA ALA A 242 12.86 -0.75 -7.87
C ALA A 242 12.83 -0.24 -6.42
N ALA A 243 11.74 -0.48 -5.71
CA ALA A 243 11.63 -0.11 -4.30
C ALA A 243 11.03 -1.27 -3.49
N PHE A 244 11.53 -1.51 -2.29
CA PHE A 244 10.93 -2.47 -1.37
C PHE A 244 9.93 -1.79 -0.42
N THR A 245 8.84 -2.50 -0.13
CA THR A 245 7.84 -2.21 0.91
C THR A 245 7.46 -3.52 1.60
N HIS A 246 6.55 -3.48 2.58
CA HIS A 246 6.10 -4.69 3.30
C HIS A 246 7.28 -5.62 3.64
N ILE A 247 8.19 -5.09 4.49
CA ILE A 247 9.49 -5.70 4.71
C ILE A 247 9.40 -6.70 5.86
N VAL A 248 9.32 -7.98 5.53
CA VAL A 248 9.26 -9.08 6.50
C VAL A 248 10.68 -9.54 6.84
N GLN A 249 11.10 -9.30 8.08
CA GLN A 249 12.40 -9.74 8.61
C GLN A 249 12.14 -10.65 9.83
N LEU A 250 12.30 -11.96 9.66
CA LEU A 250 11.98 -12.92 10.69
C LEU A 250 13.22 -13.28 11.52
N GLY A 251 13.17 -12.89 12.78
CA GLY A 251 14.08 -13.29 13.85
C GLY A 251 13.33 -13.97 14.98
N SER A 252 14.00 -14.18 16.10
CA SER A 252 13.40 -14.64 17.36
C SER A 252 14.01 -13.87 18.53
N GLY A 253 13.53 -14.12 19.76
CA GLY A 253 14.11 -13.50 20.95
C GLY A 253 15.59 -13.83 21.19
N GLN A 254 16.13 -14.85 20.52
CA GLN A 254 17.53 -15.28 20.65
C GLN A 254 18.32 -15.14 19.34
N ILE A 255 17.64 -15.08 18.20
CA ILE A 255 18.23 -14.99 16.86
C ILE A 255 17.78 -13.67 16.24
N PRO A 256 18.70 -12.71 16.02
CA PRO A 256 18.32 -11.43 15.43
C PRO A 256 17.78 -11.64 14.01
N PRO A 257 16.83 -10.80 13.57
CA PRO A 257 16.39 -10.84 12.18
C PRO A 257 17.52 -10.42 11.23
N PRO A 258 17.53 -10.91 9.99
CA PRO A 258 18.39 -10.35 8.94
C PRO A 258 18.18 -8.85 8.78
N THR A 259 19.23 -8.15 8.39
CA THR A 259 19.26 -6.69 8.27
C THR A 259 18.74 -6.22 6.89
N ILE A 260 18.57 -4.91 6.76
CA ILE A 260 18.32 -4.29 5.42
C ILE A 260 19.49 -4.51 4.46
N ASP A 261 20.73 -4.51 4.98
CA ASP A 261 21.91 -4.77 4.15
C ASP A 261 21.92 -6.21 3.63
N ASP A 262 21.42 -7.18 4.40
CA ASP A 262 21.27 -8.57 3.94
C ASP A 262 20.23 -8.66 2.80
N ILE A 263 19.10 -7.96 2.91
CA ILE A 263 18.09 -7.86 1.84
C ILE A 263 18.73 -7.31 0.56
N ILE A 264 19.47 -6.20 0.67
CA ILE A 264 20.15 -5.57 -0.46
C ILE A 264 21.18 -6.54 -1.06
N ALA A 265 22.03 -7.15 -0.23
CA ALA A 265 23.10 -8.05 -0.68
C ALA A 265 22.54 -9.28 -1.43
N GLU A 266 21.47 -9.89 -0.92
CA GLU A 266 20.83 -11.01 -1.62
C GLU A 266 20.13 -10.59 -2.92
N THR A 267 19.48 -9.43 -2.93
CA THR A 267 18.83 -8.88 -4.14
C THR A 267 19.88 -8.62 -5.23
N ARG A 268 21.05 -8.06 -4.84
CA ARG A 268 22.17 -7.75 -5.73
C ARG A 268 22.82 -8.98 -6.38
N GLN A 269 22.56 -10.19 -5.89
CA GLN A 269 22.97 -11.42 -6.58
C GLN A 269 22.26 -11.64 -7.92
N ALA A 270 21.12 -10.94 -8.16
CA ALA A 270 20.31 -11.11 -9.35
C ALA A 270 19.95 -9.80 -10.06
N TYR A 271 20.23 -8.63 -9.48
CA TYR A 271 19.83 -7.33 -10.01
C TYR A 271 20.83 -6.22 -9.69
N ASP A 272 21.38 -5.58 -10.74
CA ASP A 272 22.34 -4.47 -10.61
C ASP A 272 21.74 -3.08 -10.84
N GLY A 273 20.45 -3.00 -11.19
CA GLY A 273 19.78 -1.75 -11.52
C GLY A 273 19.44 -0.88 -10.28
N PRO A 274 18.77 0.27 -10.50
CA PRO A 274 18.40 1.18 -9.42
C PRO A 274 17.47 0.51 -8.40
N LEU A 275 17.85 0.55 -7.11
CA LEU A 275 17.14 -0.08 -6.00
C LEU A 275 17.18 0.79 -4.76
N VAL A 276 16.03 0.95 -4.10
CA VAL A 276 15.92 1.52 -2.76
C VAL A 276 15.11 0.61 -1.84
N VAL A 277 15.38 0.66 -0.55
CA VAL A 277 14.51 0.07 0.46
C VAL A 277 13.59 1.17 0.98
N GLY A 278 12.29 0.95 0.88
CA GLY A 278 11.29 1.92 1.30
C GLY A 278 11.32 2.18 2.81
N GLU A 279 11.04 3.40 3.15
CA GLU A 279 10.83 3.89 4.51
C GLU A 279 9.45 4.54 4.59
N ASP A 280 8.86 4.56 5.78
CA ASP A 280 7.60 5.27 5.96
C ASP A 280 7.74 6.75 5.59
N LEU A 281 6.76 7.25 4.86
CA LEU A 281 6.70 8.60 4.30
C LEU A 281 7.74 8.90 3.19
N MET A 282 8.49 7.90 2.73
CA MET A 282 9.30 8.04 1.52
C MET A 282 8.40 8.28 0.30
N ALA A 283 8.75 9.28 -0.50
CA ALA A 283 7.99 9.63 -1.69
C ALA A 283 8.82 9.53 -2.98
N PHE A 284 8.14 9.19 -4.06
CA PHE A 284 8.69 9.06 -5.41
C PHE A 284 7.91 10.01 -6.34
N ASP A 285 8.59 10.99 -6.91
CA ASP A 285 8.04 11.80 -7.99
C ASP A 285 8.48 11.21 -9.32
N ILE A 286 7.51 10.78 -10.14
CA ILE A 286 7.71 10.05 -11.37
C ILE A 286 7.55 11.03 -12.56
N GLY A 287 8.61 11.20 -13.33
CA GLY A 287 8.72 11.99 -14.54
C GLY A 287 9.71 11.31 -15.48
N GLU A 288 10.51 12.06 -16.22
CA GLU A 288 11.58 11.49 -17.07
C GLU A 288 12.54 10.57 -16.28
N THR A 289 12.70 10.86 -15.00
CA THR A 289 13.37 10.01 -14.02
C THR A 289 12.54 9.95 -12.75
N VAL A 290 12.77 8.93 -11.92
CA VAL A 290 12.12 8.82 -10.61
C VAL A 290 13.02 9.48 -9.57
N SER A 291 12.52 10.55 -8.93
CA SER A 291 13.22 11.19 -7.82
C SER A 291 12.69 10.69 -6.48
N VAL A 292 13.59 10.41 -5.55
CA VAL A 292 13.28 9.88 -4.21
C VAL A 292 13.38 11.00 -3.19
N GLN A 293 12.33 11.18 -2.40
CA GLN A 293 12.28 12.12 -1.29
C GLN A 293 12.09 11.38 0.02
N ARG A 294 13.04 11.51 0.95
CA ARG A 294 12.88 11.00 2.32
C ARG A 294 12.19 12.04 3.20
N TYR A 295 11.29 11.57 4.03
CA TYR A 295 10.59 12.45 4.97
C TYR A 295 11.59 12.96 6.03
N GLN A 296 11.63 14.27 6.18
CA GLN A 296 12.35 14.90 7.28
C GLN A 296 11.33 15.33 8.33
N THR A 297 11.41 14.73 9.52
CA THR A 297 10.58 15.20 10.63
C THR A 297 10.84 16.70 10.84
N PRO A 298 9.81 17.55 10.81
CA PRO A 298 10.00 18.97 11.13
C PRO A 298 10.66 19.07 12.50
N ILE A 299 11.82 19.71 12.56
CA ILE A 299 12.46 20.04 13.85
C ILE A 299 11.43 20.86 14.60
N SER A 300 10.93 20.34 15.72
CA SER A 300 10.05 21.11 16.60
C SER A 300 10.86 22.31 17.05
N SER A 301 10.55 23.49 16.49
CA SER A 301 10.98 24.74 17.09
C SER A 301 10.30 24.76 18.46
N SER A 302 11.06 24.41 19.50
CA SER A 302 10.66 24.60 20.88
C SER A 302 10.25 26.06 21.07
N LYS A 303 8.95 26.24 21.26
CA LYS A 303 8.40 27.47 21.83
C LYS A 303 8.11 27.25 23.30
#